data_35d5c18857693f4a78830d3eb5851e1b
#
_entry.id   35d5c18857693f4a78830d3eb5851e1b
#
_cell.length_a   1.000
_cell.length_b   1.000
_cell.length_c   1.000
_cell.angle_alpha   90.00
_cell.angle_beta   90.00
_cell.angle_gamma   90.00
#
_symmetry.space_group_name_H-M   'P 1'
#
loop_
_entity.id
_entity.type
_entity.pdbx_description
1 polymer ?
#
loop_
_entity_poly.entity_id
_entity_poly.type
_entity_poly.pdbx_seq_one_letter_code
_entity_poly.pdbx_strand_id
1 'polypeptide(L)'
;RKIINVVLQDAATQLEDVVVVGYGVQKKASVVAAITSVKPQQLQVGTTRSLSNDLAGNIGGIIAVQRSGEPGYDNSEFWIRGMSSFKGSNSPLVLVDGVERSLNNLDISEIESFSVLKDASASAVYGVRGANGVILITTKRGHSGKTNINVSVEHSITRPAKLPSFLNAADYLTLLNNINIQETGTELYSPELIDKYRSGYDTELYPDIDWIDAITKDVAHNTRASFDLSGGNEKLRYSFVGAYYNEAGITESDKTQNWNSNISENRFNLRTNVDMNVTSSTLLTFNIGGYLQQRNAPKDGIDDIFGAAFKATPYMVPLIYENGALPKPRENENPWAKLTQ
;
A
#
# COMPACT_ATOMS: atom_id res chain seq x y z
N ARG A 1 -68.38 6.42 -14.06
CA ARG A 1 -67.37 5.64 -13.28
C ARG A 1 -66.20 5.37 -14.20
N LYS A 2 -65.04 5.92 -13.87
CA LYS A 2 -63.75 5.58 -14.53
C LYS A 2 -63.20 4.35 -13.87
N ILE A 3 -62.96 3.29 -14.64
CA ILE A 3 -62.26 2.10 -14.19
C ILE A 3 -60.76 2.40 -14.40
N ILE A 4 -59.98 2.43 -13.30
CA ILE A 4 -58.51 2.57 -13.34
C ILE A 4 -57.96 1.18 -13.14
N ASN A 5 -57.38 0.58 -14.18
CA ASN A 5 -56.63 -0.67 -14.08
C ASN A 5 -55.20 -0.35 -13.61
N VAL A 6 -54.88 -0.71 -12.40
CA VAL A 6 -53.53 -0.62 -11.85
C VAL A 6 -52.87 -2.00 -12.04
N VAL A 7 -51.85 -2.09 -12.88
CA VAL A 7 -51.02 -3.27 -12.98
C VAL A 7 -49.93 -3.10 -11.93
N LEU A 8 -49.98 -3.91 -10.87
CA LEU A 8 -48.90 -4.01 -9.91
C LEU A 8 -47.76 -4.80 -10.58
N GLN A 9 -46.60 -4.16 -10.75
CA GLN A 9 -45.37 -4.87 -11.05
C GLN A 9 -44.87 -5.52 -9.76
N ASP A 10 -44.46 -6.78 -9.84
CA ASP A 10 -43.80 -7.45 -8.74
C ASP A 10 -42.64 -6.57 -8.24
N ALA A 11 -42.68 -6.22 -6.97
CA ALA A 11 -41.56 -5.57 -6.32
C ALA A 11 -40.31 -6.45 -6.52
N ALA A 12 -39.26 -5.90 -7.11
CA ALA A 12 -37.98 -6.57 -7.23
C ALA A 12 -37.65 -7.19 -5.87
N THR A 13 -37.51 -8.51 -5.82
CA THR A 13 -37.11 -9.22 -4.62
C THR A 13 -35.78 -8.64 -4.21
N GLN A 14 -35.76 -7.78 -3.18
CA GLN A 14 -34.52 -7.34 -2.57
C GLN A 14 -33.80 -8.60 -2.13
N LEU A 15 -32.68 -8.91 -2.79
CA LEU A 15 -31.76 -9.95 -2.33
C LEU A 15 -31.39 -9.57 -0.89
N GLU A 16 -31.87 -10.33 0.07
CA GLU A 16 -31.56 -10.11 1.47
C GLU A 16 -30.02 -10.20 1.65
N ASP A 17 -29.43 -9.14 2.15
CA ASP A 17 -28.00 -9.11 2.46
C ASP A 17 -27.67 -10.25 3.41
N VAL A 18 -26.81 -11.16 2.99
CA VAL A 18 -26.31 -12.28 3.81
C VAL A 18 -24.91 -11.96 4.31
N VAL A 19 -24.60 -12.40 5.52
CA VAL A 19 -23.32 -12.22 6.17
C VAL A 19 -22.71 -13.58 6.45
N VAL A 20 -21.43 -13.74 6.16
CA VAL A 20 -20.68 -14.95 6.52
C VAL A 20 -20.41 -14.92 8.01
N VAL A 21 -20.85 -15.98 8.72
CA VAL A 21 -20.68 -16.13 10.17
C VAL A 21 -20.06 -17.50 10.45
N GLY A 22 -18.83 -17.49 10.94
CA GLY A 22 -18.13 -18.73 11.24
C GLY A 22 -18.06 -19.68 10.03
N TYR A 23 -18.67 -20.84 10.16
CA TYR A 23 -18.74 -21.86 9.10
C TYR A 23 -20.00 -21.79 8.26
N GLY A 24 -20.82 -20.75 8.37
CA GLY A 24 -22.10 -20.65 7.68
C GLY A 24 -22.42 -19.25 7.19
N VAL A 25 -23.53 -19.14 6.48
CA VAL A 25 -24.07 -17.87 5.98
C VAL A 25 -25.40 -17.62 6.68
N GLN A 26 -25.57 -16.41 7.25
CA GLN A 26 -26.82 -15.99 7.91
C GLN A 26 -27.34 -14.69 7.30
N LYS A 27 -28.66 -14.49 7.38
CA LYS A 27 -29.25 -13.21 6.98
C LYS A 27 -28.75 -12.11 7.92
N LYS A 28 -28.30 -10.99 7.38
CA LYS A 28 -27.78 -9.84 8.15
C LYS A 28 -28.76 -9.39 9.23
N ALA A 29 -30.05 -9.41 8.95
CA ALA A 29 -31.11 -9.04 9.89
C ALA A 29 -31.24 -9.98 11.09
N SER A 30 -30.74 -11.22 11.00
CA SER A 30 -30.82 -12.24 12.08
C SER A 30 -29.55 -12.36 12.92
N VAL A 31 -28.49 -11.56 12.61
CA VAL A 31 -27.23 -11.60 13.32
C VAL A 31 -27.26 -10.64 14.50
N VAL A 32 -27.24 -11.19 15.72
CA VAL A 32 -27.23 -10.41 16.98
C VAL A 32 -25.84 -9.87 17.33
N ALA A 33 -24.79 -10.36 16.67
CA ALA A 33 -23.40 -10.02 16.94
C ALA A 33 -22.94 -8.78 16.13
N ALA A 34 -21.95 -8.04 16.64
CA ALA A 34 -21.36 -6.90 15.93
C ALA A 34 -20.48 -7.35 14.75
N ILE A 35 -21.13 -7.67 13.63
CA ILE A 35 -20.50 -8.01 12.36
C ILE A 35 -20.60 -6.81 11.43
N THR A 36 -19.47 -6.38 10.90
CA THR A 36 -19.43 -5.38 9.83
C THR A 36 -19.06 -6.06 8.53
N SER A 37 -19.97 -6.07 7.56
CA SER A 37 -19.69 -6.53 6.21
C SER A 37 -19.51 -5.32 5.29
N VAL A 38 -18.46 -5.35 4.47
CA VAL A 38 -18.09 -4.29 3.54
C VAL A 38 -17.94 -4.89 2.15
N LYS A 39 -18.47 -4.23 1.15
CA LYS A 39 -18.27 -4.64 -0.25
C LYS A 39 -16.87 -4.21 -0.71
N PRO A 40 -16.19 -5.00 -1.56
CA PRO A 40 -14.84 -4.65 -2.05
C PRO A 40 -14.77 -3.25 -2.66
N GLN A 41 -15.81 -2.81 -3.37
CA GLN A 41 -15.88 -1.48 -4.00
C GLN A 41 -15.84 -0.33 -2.97
N GLN A 42 -16.27 -0.56 -1.73
CA GLN A 42 -16.20 0.42 -0.65
C GLN A 42 -14.81 0.50 -0.02
N LEU A 43 -14.00 -0.56 -0.16
CA LEU A 43 -12.61 -0.59 0.29
C LEU A 43 -11.66 0.02 -0.75
N GLN A 44 -12.03 0.00 -2.03
CA GLN A 44 -11.22 0.56 -3.11
C GLN A 44 -11.34 2.09 -3.15
N VAL A 45 -10.88 2.76 -2.10
CA VAL A 45 -10.91 4.23 -1.99
C VAL A 45 -9.64 4.86 -2.59
N GLY A 46 -8.58 4.07 -2.72
CA GLY A 46 -7.29 4.50 -3.25
C GLY A 46 -6.74 3.55 -4.29
N THR A 47 -5.63 3.95 -4.88
CA THR A 47 -4.85 3.14 -5.83
C THR A 47 -3.75 2.35 -5.11
N THR A 48 -3.84 2.20 -3.79
CA THR A 48 -2.87 1.46 -3.01
C THR A 48 -2.94 -0.03 -3.31
N ARG A 49 -1.80 -0.69 -3.32
CA ARG A 49 -1.71 -2.13 -3.47
C ARG A 49 -2.26 -2.86 -2.26
N SER A 50 -1.92 -2.36 -1.10
CA SER A 50 -2.16 -3.07 0.15
C SER A 50 -3.58 -2.86 0.64
N LEU A 51 -4.36 -3.95 0.66
CA LEU A 51 -5.71 -3.96 1.20
C LEU A 51 -5.74 -3.52 2.68
N SER A 52 -4.64 -3.73 3.44
CA SER A 52 -4.56 -3.30 4.83
C SER A 52 -4.60 -1.77 4.98
N ASN A 53 -4.12 -1.02 3.98
CA ASN A 53 -4.15 0.45 3.99
C ASN A 53 -5.59 0.97 3.81
N ASP A 54 -6.40 0.26 3.04
CA ASP A 54 -7.79 0.63 2.77
C ASP A 54 -8.75 0.31 3.94
N LEU A 55 -8.30 -0.43 4.96
CA LEU A 55 -9.12 -0.74 6.13
C LEU A 55 -9.32 0.49 7.04
N ALA A 56 -8.30 1.35 7.15
CA ALA A 56 -8.35 2.54 7.99
C ALA A 56 -9.41 3.53 7.48
N GLY A 57 -10.28 3.97 8.37
CA GLY A 57 -11.35 4.93 8.02
C GLY A 57 -12.55 4.32 7.28
N ASN A 58 -12.39 3.18 6.59
CA ASN A 58 -13.47 2.54 5.83
C ASN A 58 -14.25 1.50 6.65
N ILE A 59 -13.62 0.93 7.69
CA ILE A 59 -14.26 -0.04 8.56
C ILE A 59 -14.25 0.45 10.01
N GLY A 60 -15.43 0.82 10.52
CA GLY A 60 -15.55 1.28 11.91
C GLY A 60 -15.01 0.25 12.91
N GLY A 61 -14.14 0.69 13.83
CA GLY A 61 -13.51 -0.14 14.87
C GLY A 61 -12.25 -0.86 14.43
N ILE A 62 -11.73 -0.61 13.23
CA ILE A 62 -10.36 -0.97 12.85
C ILE A 62 -9.48 0.26 13.01
N ILE A 63 -8.36 0.06 13.68
CA ILE A 63 -7.25 1.02 13.78
C ILE A 63 -6.13 0.45 12.93
N ALA A 64 -5.63 1.22 11.97
CA ALA A 64 -4.50 0.82 11.14
C ALA A 64 -3.44 1.92 11.14
N VAL A 65 -2.18 1.50 11.09
CA VAL A 65 -1.01 2.38 11.03
C VAL A 65 -0.11 1.92 9.90
N GLN A 66 0.02 2.75 8.90
CA GLN A 66 1.01 2.60 7.84
C GLN A 66 2.32 3.28 8.28
N ARG A 67 3.39 2.52 8.40
CA ARG A 67 4.70 3.03 8.86
C ARG A 67 5.57 3.51 7.72
N SER A 68 5.37 2.99 6.51
CA SER A 68 6.14 3.33 5.32
C SER A 68 5.21 3.46 4.12
N GLY A 69 5.57 4.33 3.19
CA GLY A 69 4.97 4.42 1.85
C GLY A 69 5.85 3.79 0.77
N GLU A 70 6.86 3.03 1.18
CA GLU A 70 7.81 2.41 0.26
C GLU A 70 7.15 1.26 -0.51
N PRO A 71 7.27 1.20 -1.85
CA PRO A 71 6.76 0.10 -2.64
C PRO A 71 7.17 -1.27 -2.10
N GLY A 72 6.16 -2.11 -1.81
CA GLY A 72 6.34 -3.44 -1.25
C GLY A 72 6.50 -3.51 0.28
N TYR A 73 6.68 -2.38 0.97
CA TYR A 73 6.70 -2.26 2.43
C TYR A 73 5.64 -1.30 2.99
N ASP A 74 4.66 -0.95 2.19
CA ASP A 74 3.58 -0.01 2.49
C ASP A 74 2.43 -0.62 3.29
N ASN A 75 2.52 -1.89 3.70
CA ASN A 75 1.46 -2.57 4.43
C ASN A 75 1.21 -1.94 5.80
N SER A 76 -0.07 -1.72 6.13
CA SER A 76 -0.47 -1.28 7.45
C SER A 76 -0.51 -2.42 8.46
N GLU A 77 -0.03 -2.15 9.67
CA GLU A 77 -0.40 -2.90 10.85
C GLU A 77 -1.79 -2.48 11.30
N PHE A 78 -2.66 -3.42 11.64
CA PHE A 78 -4.03 -3.08 12.01
C PHE A 78 -4.54 -3.93 13.17
N TRP A 79 -5.46 -3.34 13.94
CA TRP A 79 -6.08 -3.93 15.13
C TRP A 79 -7.59 -3.71 15.12
N ILE A 80 -8.32 -4.65 15.68
CA ILE A 80 -9.77 -4.52 15.89
C ILE A 80 -9.98 -4.06 17.33
N ARG A 81 -10.61 -2.87 17.49
CA ARG A 81 -10.87 -2.23 18.81
C ARG A 81 -9.62 -1.90 19.63
N GLY A 82 -8.45 -1.88 19.03
CA GLY A 82 -7.18 -1.52 19.68
C GLY A 82 -6.33 -2.71 20.10
N MET A 83 -5.20 -2.42 20.72
CA MET A 83 -4.28 -3.42 21.24
C MET A 83 -4.77 -3.95 22.59
N SER A 84 -4.93 -5.26 22.71
CA SER A 84 -5.45 -5.93 23.91
C SER A 84 -4.36 -6.52 24.79
N SER A 85 -3.13 -6.67 24.29
CA SER A 85 -2.02 -7.33 24.98
C SER A 85 -0.71 -6.54 24.82
N PHE A 86 0.07 -6.47 25.92
CA PHE A 86 1.42 -5.88 25.92
C PHE A 86 2.51 -6.86 25.50
N LYS A 87 2.29 -8.17 25.64
CA LYS A 87 3.31 -9.21 25.37
C LYS A 87 2.90 -10.24 24.32
N GLY A 88 1.64 -10.26 23.90
CA GLY A 88 1.12 -11.21 22.89
C GLY A 88 0.92 -10.56 21.54
N SER A 89 0.61 -11.38 20.53
CA SER A 89 0.15 -10.86 19.23
C SER A 89 -1.18 -10.14 19.40
N ASN A 90 -1.27 -8.94 18.85
CA ASN A 90 -2.50 -8.16 18.78
C ASN A 90 -3.18 -8.23 17.41
N SER A 91 -2.57 -8.97 16.47
CA SER A 91 -3.10 -9.10 15.12
C SER A 91 -4.39 -9.92 15.11
N PRO A 92 -5.43 -9.49 14.39
CA PRO A 92 -6.63 -10.29 14.21
C PRO A 92 -6.35 -11.53 13.35
N LEU A 93 -7.17 -12.55 13.50
CA LEU A 93 -7.15 -13.73 12.65
C LEU A 93 -7.75 -13.40 11.28
N VAL A 94 -7.01 -13.61 10.21
CA VAL A 94 -7.49 -13.39 8.83
C VAL A 94 -7.73 -14.75 8.17
N LEU A 95 -8.95 -15.00 7.73
CA LEU A 95 -9.36 -16.21 7.04
C LEU A 95 -9.84 -15.89 5.63
N VAL A 96 -9.23 -16.52 4.65
CA VAL A 96 -9.60 -16.43 3.23
C VAL A 96 -10.19 -17.77 2.83
N ASP A 97 -11.47 -17.79 2.52
CA ASP A 97 -12.24 -19.02 2.26
C ASP A 97 -12.05 -20.09 3.36
N GLY A 98 -11.97 -19.63 4.62
CA GLY A 98 -11.77 -20.51 5.80
C GLY A 98 -10.33 -20.90 6.10
N VAL A 99 -9.36 -20.50 5.29
CA VAL A 99 -7.92 -20.78 5.48
C VAL A 99 -7.21 -19.52 5.97
N GLU A 100 -6.38 -19.64 7.01
CA GLU A 100 -5.57 -18.53 7.51
C GLU A 100 -4.53 -18.08 6.48
N ARG A 101 -4.59 -16.81 6.12
CA ARG A 101 -3.68 -16.18 5.15
C ARG A 101 -3.42 -14.72 5.51
N SER A 102 -2.33 -14.18 5.00
CA SER A 102 -2.06 -12.74 5.10
C SER A 102 -2.99 -11.96 4.17
N LEU A 103 -3.59 -10.90 4.70
CA LEU A 103 -4.40 -9.95 3.95
C LEU A 103 -3.62 -9.29 2.81
N ASN A 104 -2.33 -9.03 3.06
CA ASN A 104 -1.45 -8.34 2.12
C ASN A 104 -1.11 -9.14 0.87
N ASN A 105 -1.46 -10.45 0.85
CA ASN A 105 -1.22 -11.33 -0.30
C ASN A 105 -2.40 -11.38 -1.27
N LEU A 106 -3.49 -10.70 -0.96
CA LEU A 106 -4.69 -10.66 -1.78
C LEU A 106 -4.72 -9.41 -2.65
N ASP A 107 -5.30 -9.56 -3.83
CA ASP A 107 -5.76 -8.41 -4.60
C ASP A 107 -7.27 -8.20 -4.36
N ILE A 108 -7.69 -6.94 -4.35
CA ILE A 108 -9.10 -6.60 -4.11
C ILE A 108 -10.03 -7.17 -5.19
N SER A 109 -9.53 -7.37 -6.41
CA SER A 109 -10.28 -7.97 -7.50
C SER A 109 -10.64 -9.45 -7.26
N GLU A 110 -9.90 -10.14 -6.36
CA GLU A 110 -10.19 -11.53 -5.96
C GLU A 110 -11.36 -11.64 -4.98
N ILE A 111 -11.71 -10.53 -4.29
CA ILE A 111 -12.60 -10.52 -3.14
C ILE A 111 -14.07 -10.35 -3.58
N GLU A 112 -14.95 -11.16 -3.04
CA GLU A 112 -16.41 -11.05 -3.15
C GLU A 112 -16.99 -10.31 -1.95
N SER A 113 -16.56 -10.68 -0.74
CA SER A 113 -17.03 -10.07 0.49
C SER A 113 -15.96 -10.02 1.57
N PHE A 114 -16.06 -9.02 2.41
CA PHE A 114 -15.18 -8.77 3.54
C PHE A 114 -16.02 -8.58 4.80
N SER A 115 -15.83 -9.40 5.82
CA SER A 115 -16.59 -9.34 7.07
C SER A 115 -15.66 -9.32 8.27
N VAL A 116 -15.95 -8.44 9.23
CA VAL A 116 -15.16 -8.27 10.46
C VAL A 116 -16.01 -8.68 11.65
N LEU A 117 -15.57 -9.73 12.36
CA LEU A 117 -16.14 -10.19 13.61
C LEU A 117 -15.42 -9.49 14.77
N LYS A 118 -16.10 -8.54 15.40
CA LYS A 118 -15.49 -7.68 16.42
C LYS A 118 -15.74 -8.15 17.84
N ASP A 119 -16.82 -8.90 18.07
CA ASP A 119 -17.23 -9.35 19.38
C ASP A 119 -16.81 -10.79 19.64
N ALA A 120 -16.54 -11.09 20.92
CA ALA A 120 -16.19 -12.43 21.39
C ALA A 120 -17.28 -13.47 21.04
N SER A 121 -18.55 -13.09 21.06
CA SER A 121 -19.66 -13.96 20.68
C SER A 121 -19.61 -14.39 19.21
N ALA A 122 -19.21 -13.47 18.31
CA ALA A 122 -19.04 -13.75 16.89
C ALA A 122 -17.78 -14.54 16.58
N SER A 123 -16.70 -14.31 17.35
CA SER A 123 -15.40 -14.95 17.15
C SER A 123 -15.18 -16.22 17.97
N ALA A 124 -16.12 -16.57 18.87
CA ALA A 124 -16.02 -17.73 19.78
C ALA A 124 -15.76 -19.07 19.06
N VAL A 125 -16.29 -19.22 17.85
CA VAL A 125 -16.09 -20.42 17.02
C VAL A 125 -14.62 -20.66 16.69
N TYR A 126 -13.79 -19.60 16.72
CA TYR A 126 -12.34 -19.64 16.43
C TYR A 126 -11.47 -19.77 17.68
N GLY A 127 -12.10 -19.89 18.86
CA GLY A 127 -11.42 -20.05 20.14
C GLY A 127 -10.45 -18.91 20.45
N VAL A 128 -9.33 -19.23 21.09
CA VAL A 128 -8.30 -18.26 21.50
C VAL A 128 -7.67 -17.52 20.32
N ARG A 129 -7.66 -18.10 19.13
CA ARG A 129 -7.14 -17.44 17.92
C ARG A 129 -8.02 -16.28 17.44
N GLY A 130 -9.32 -16.31 17.78
CA GLY A 130 -10.25 -15.23 17.49
C GLY A 130 -10.32 -14.13 18.56
N ALA A 131 -9.50 -14.18 19.61
CA ALA A 131 -9.57 -13.24 20.74
C ALA A 131 -9.35 -11.77 20.35
N ASN A 132 -8.52 -11.51 19.33
CA ASN A 132 -8.25 -10.18 18.80
C ASN A 132 -9.21 -9.79 17.67
N GLY A 133 -10.30 -10.55 17.47
CA GLY A 133 -11.23 -10.41 16.36
C GLY A 133 -10.83 -11.26 15.16
N VAL A 134 -11.77 -11.41 14.24
CA VAL A 134 -11.58 -12.25 13.03
C VAL A 134 -12.02 -11.46 11.80
N ILE A 135 -11.21 -11.54 10.75
CA ILE A 135 -11.54 -11.05 9.42
C ILE A 135 -11.84 -12.23 8.53
N LEU A 136 -13.05 -12.26 7.98
CA LEU A 136 -13.49 -13.28 7.04
C LEU A 136 -13.52 -12.68 5.63
N ILE A 137 -12.79 -13.29 4.73
CA ILE A 137 -12.75 -12.91 3.32
C ILE A 137 -13.28 -14.07 2.50
N THR A 138 -14.28 -13.79 1.70
CA THR A 138 -14.77 -14.72 0.69
C THR A 138 -14.27 -14.26 -0.67
N THR A 139 -13.70 -15.17 -1.43
CA THR A 139 -13.23 -14.87 -2.78
C THR A 139 -14.31 -15.08 -3.82
N LYS A 140 -14.21 -14.42 -4.95
CA LYS A 140 -15.15 -14.50 -6.07
C LYS A 140 -15.35 -15.96 -6.51
N ARG A 141 -16.60 -16.36 -6.65
CA ARG A 141 -16.98 -17.70 -7.11
C ARG A 141 -17.77 -17.64 -8.40
N GLY A 142 -17.78 -18.75 -9.11
CA GLY A 142 -18.61 -18.92 -10.29
C GLY A 142 -20.10 -18.97 -9.92
N HIS A 143 -20.93 -18.53 -10.84
CA HIS A 143 -22.39 -18.61 -10.74
C HIS A 143 -22.96 -19.36 -11.95
N SER A 144 -24.14 -19.93 -11.79
CA SER A 144 -24.86 -20.52 -12.92
C SER A 144 -25.39 -19.41 -13.82
N GLY A 145 -25.06 -19.47 -15.12
CA GLY A 145 -25.49 -18.47 -16.07
C GLY A 145 -24.45 -18.23 -17.18
N LYS A 146 -24.66 -17.16 -17.93
CA LYS A 146 -23.71 -16.74 -18.97
C LYS A 146 -22.37 -16.33 -18.36
N THR A 147 -21.31 -16.60 -19.08
CA THR A 147 -19.99 -16.14 -18.71
C THR A 147 -19.95 -14.61 -18.63
N ASN A 148 -19.49 -14.10 -17.50
CA ASN A 148 -19.21 -12.68 -17.28
C ASN A 148 -17.71 -12.44 -17.34
N ILE A 149 -17.31 -11.42 -18.05
CA ILE A 149 -15.90 -11.00 -18.23
C ILE A 149 -15.81 -9.53 -17.85
N ASN A 150 -14.94 -9.22 -16.90
CA ASN A 150 -14.61 -7.85 -16.54
C ASN A 150 -13.11 -7.61 -16.73
N VAL A 151 -12.77 -6.47 -17.29
CA VAL A 151 -11.39 -5.99 -17.43
C VAL A 151 -11.33 -4.59 -16.86
N SER A 152 -10.37 -4.34 -16.00
CA SER A 152 -10.11 -3.02 -15.44
C SER A 152 -8.63 -2.67 -15.63
N VAL A 153 -8.37 -1.43 -16.03
CA VAL A 153 -7.02 -0.87 -16.07
C VAL A 153 -7.08 0.51 -15.43
N GLU A 154 -6.26 0.70 -14.42
CA GLU A 154 -6.15 1.94 -13.66
C GLU A 154 -4.72 2.43 -13.71
N HIS A 155 -4.55 3.73 -13.92
CA HIS A 155 -3.25 4.38 -13.85
C HIS A 155 -3.36 5.57 -12.90
N SER A 156 -2.40 5.68 -11.98
CA SER A 156 -2.38 6.75 -11.00
C SER A 156 -1.02 7.44 -10.94
N ILE A 157 -1.07 8.72 -10.61
CA ILE A 157 0.10 9.54 -10.35
C ILE A 157 0.09 9.87 -8.87
N THR A 158 1.16 9.46 -8.18
CA THR A 158 1.38 9.77 -6.77
C THR A 158 2.46 10.83 -6.64
N ARG A 159 2.34 11.66 -5.61
CA ARG A 159 3.34 12.67 -5.26
C ARG A 159 3.47 12.77 -3.75
N PRO A 160 4.64 13.17 -3.24
CA PRO A 160 4.78 13.47 -1.82
C PRO A 160 3.79 14.56 -1.41
N ALA A 161 3.06 14.34 -0.31
CA ALA A 161 2.14 15.35 0.21
C ALA A 161 2.89 16.57 0.75
N LYS A 162 4.07 16.33 1.35
CA LYS A 162 4.95 17.36 1.87
C LYS A 162 6.37 16.80 1.98
N LEU A 163 7.33 17.52 1.46
CA LEU A 163 8.76 17.31 1.72
C LEU A 163 9.29 18.46 2.58
N PRO A 164 10.27 18.23 3.46
CA PRO A 164 10.93 19.30 4.18
C PRO A 164 11.76 20.13 3.21
N SER A 165 11.85 21.43 3.44
CA SER A 165 12.74 22.33 2.73
C SER A 165 13.88 22.73 3.64
N PHE A 166 15.08 22.77 3.11
CA PHE A 166 16.28 23.16 3.82
C PHE A 166 16.83 24.48 3.28
N LEU A 167 17.73 25.09 4.03
CA LEU A 167 18.44 26.29 3.59
C LEU A 167 19.43 25.93 2.49
N ASN A 168 19.61 26.82 1.52
CA ASN A 168 20.70 26.75 0.57
C ASN A 168 22.05 26.96 1.27
N ALA A 169 23.17 26.68 0.57
CA ALA A 169 24.51 26.76 1.14
C ALA A 169 24.85 28.15 1.67
N ALA A 170 24.55 29.19 0.92
CA ALA A 170 24.86 30.56 1.33
C ALA A 170 24.10 31.00 2.57
N ASP A 171 22.80 30.70 2.65
CA ASP A 171 21.96 31.04 3.80
C ASP A 171 22.32 30.19 5.02
N TYR A 172 22.69 28.92 4.81
CA TYR A 172 23.15 28.04 5.89
C TYR A 172 24.48 28.58 6.50
N LEU A 173 25.45 28.93 5.67
CA LEU A 173 26.73 29.51 6.14
C LEU A 173 26.54 30.86 6.82
N THR A 174 25.60 31.68 6.32
CA THR A 174 25.22 32.97 6.96
C THR A 174 24.60 32.71 8.35
N LEU A 175 23.73 31.68 8.48
CA LEU A 175 23.16 31.28 9.77
C LEU A 175 24.24 30.85 10.75
N LEU A 176 25.22 30.03 10.32
CA LEU A 176 26.33 29.62 11.15
C LEU A 176 27.18 30.78 11.60
N ASN A 177 27.48 31.78 10.71
CA ASN A 177 28.16 33.01 11.09
C ASN A 177 27.39 33.75 12.16
N ASN A 178 26.08 33.93 12.01
CA ASN A 178 25.26 34.64 13.00
C ASN A 178 25.30 33.98 14.38
N ILE A 179 25.26 32.66 14.42
CA ILE A 179 25.39 31.90 15.68
C ILE A 179 26.78 32.12 16.28
N ASN A 180 27.85 31.96 15.50
CA ASN A 180 29.20 32.07 16.00
C ASN A 180 29.54 33.51 16.45
N ILE A 181 29.06 34.55 15.76
CA ILE A 181 29.22 35.94 16.17
C ILE A 181 28.56 36.17 17.55
N GLN A 182 27.38 35.57 17.79
CA GLN A 182 26.72 35.68 19.10
C GLN A 182 27.51 34.98 20.21
N GLU A 183 28.17 33.87 19.92
CA GLU A 183 28.91 33.08 20.89
C GLU A 183 30.35 33.60 21.12
N THR A 184 31.05 33.95 20.06
CA THR A 184 32.48 34.22 20.10
C THR A 184 32.88 35.65 19.63
N GLY A 185 31.94 36.36 19.01
CA GLY A 185 32.20 37.68 18.42
C GLY A 185 32.94 37.67 17.06
N THR A 186 33.13 36.48 16.45
CA THR A 186 33.89 36.34 15.20
C THR A 186 33.09 35.61 14.12
N GLU A 187 33.39 35.88 12.84
CA GLU A 187 32.84 35.13 11.71
C GLU A 187 33.61 33.82 11.52
N LEU A 188 32.89 32.74 11.14
CA LEU A 188 33.49 31.48 10.72
C LEU A 188 33.85 31.46 9.26
N TYR A 189 33.04 32.09 8.42
CA TYR A 189 33.13 32.10 6.98
C TYR A 189 33.19 33.56 6.46
N SER A 190 34.12 33.87 5.55
CA SER A 190 34.19 35.19 5.00
C SER A 190 33.02 35.51 4.07
N PRO A 191 32.61 36.79 3.93
CA PRO A 191 31.58 37.20 2.98
C PRO A 191 31.88 36.76 1.54
N GLU A 192 33.18 36.85 1.11
CA GLU A 192 33.60 36.43 -0.23
C GLU A 192 33.38 34.94 -0.47
N LEU A 193 33.54 34.08 0.56
CA LEU A 193 33.28 32.65 0.47
C LEU A 193 31.79 32.42 0.31
N ILE A 194 30.94 33.07 1.11
CA ILE A 194 29.48 32.95 1.03
C ILE A 194 28.96 33.41 -0.35
N ASP A 195 29.55 34.47 -0.91
CA ASP A 195 29.17 34.96 -2.24
C ASP A 195 29.57 34.00 -3.36
N LYS A 196 30.61 33.17 -3.21
CA LYS A 196 30.93 32.11 -4.17
C LYS A 196 29.85 31.02 -4.19
N TYR A 197 29.36 30.63 -3.03
CA TYR A 197 28.20 29.69 -2.94
C TYR A 197 26.93 30.32 -3.53
N ARG A 198 26.65 31.57 -3.19
CA ARG A 198 25.45 32.30 -3.68
C ARG A 198 25.46 32.50 -5.19
N SER A 199 26.63 32.75 -5.77
CA SER A 199 26.78 33.00 -7.21
C SER A 199 26.89 31.74 -8.06
N GLY A 200 27.07 30.54 -7.44
CA GLY A 200 27.38 29.31 -8.17
C GLY A 200 28.67 29.38 -8.96
N TYR A 201 29.70 30.06 -8.43
CA TYR A 201 30.97 30.33 -9.11
C TYR A 201 31.64 29.07 -9.65
N ASP A 202 31.64 28.00 -8.86
CA ASP A 202 32.15 26.67 -9.21
C ASP A 202 31.38 25.63 -8.38
N THR A 203 30.52 24.88 -9.03
CA THR A 203 29.61 23.98 -8.35
C THR A 203 30.27 22.71 -7.82
N GLU A 204 31.51 22.41 -8.24
CA GLU A 204 32.30 21.34 -7.63
C GLU A 204 33.00 21.78 -6.35
N LEU A 205 33.58 22.97 -6.35
CA LEU A 205 34.29 23.51 -5.19
C LEU A 205 33.34 24.16 -4.17
N TYR A 206 32.25 24.74 -4.63
CA TYR A 206 31.25 25.44 -3.82
C TYR A 206 29.84 24.88 -4.11
N PRO A 207 29.58 23.61 -3.78
CA PRO A 207 28.29 22.98 -4.06
C PRO A 207 27.17 23.61 -3.25
N ASP A 208 25.98 23.61 -3.85
CA ASP A 208 24.74 23.99 -3.19
C ASP A 208 23.67 22.97 -3.56
N ILE A 209 23.55 21.91 -2.76
CA ILE A 209 22.70 20.76 -3.06
C ILE A 209 21.51 20.70 -2.10
N ASP A 210 20.30 20.75 -2.65
CA ASP A 210 19.12 20.27 -1.92
C ASP A 210 19.09 18.75 -1.99
N TRP A 211 19.51 18.11 -0.90
CA TRP A 211 19.64 16.66 -0.84
C TRP A 211 18.32 15.94 -0.92
N ILE A 212 17.22 16.55 -0.48
CA ILE A 212 15.89 15.94 -0.59
C ILE A 212 15.44 15.95 -2.05
N ASP A 213 15.55 17.08 -2.71
CA ASP A 213 15.23 17.22 -4.14
C ASP A 213 16.10 16.29 -5.01
N ALA A 214 17.38 16.20 -4.68
CA ALA A 214 18.34 15.35 -5.41
C ALA A 214 18.01 13.84 -5.35
N ILE A 215 17.42 13.36 -4.25
CA ILE A 215 17.10 11.93 -4.09
C ILE A 215 15.64 11.61 -4.37
N THR A 216 14.77 12.59 -4.59
CA THR A 216 13.33 12.37 -4.77
C THR A 216 12.81 12.90 -6.10
N LYS A 217 11.81 12.23 -6.63
CA LYS A 217 11.01 12.65 -7.78
C LYS A 217 9.78 13.41 -7.32
N ASP A 218 9.34 14.35 -8.11
CA ASP A 218 8.07 15.04 -7.89
C ASP A 218 6.85 14.11 -7.98
N VAL A 219 6.95 13.09 -8.84
CA VAL A 219 5.85 12.17 -9.13
C VAL A 219 6.36 10.74 -9.33
N ALA A 220 5.53 9.80 -8.95
CA ALA A 220 5.65 8.39 -9.29
C ALA A 220 4.39 7.89 -9.98
N HIS A 221 4.51 6.82 -10.76
CA HIS A 221 3.44 6.25 -11.56
C HIS A 221 3.14 4.84 -11.09
N ASN A 222 1.85 4.56 -10.85
CA ASN A 222 1.37 3.25 -10.47
C ASN A 222 0.37 2.77 -11.52
N THR A 223 0.40 1.50 -11.83
CA THR A 223 -0.52 0.89 -12.80
C THR A 223 -1.10 -0.37 -12.21
N ARG A 224 -2.42 -0.50 -12.29
CA ARG A 224 -3.15 -1.70 -11.93
C ARG A 224 -3.93 -2.19 -13.13
N ALA A 225 -3.88 -3.48 -13.40
CA ALA A 225 -4.71 -4.13 -14.38
C ALA A 225 -5.31 -5.39 -13.76
N SER A 226 -6.60 -5.62 -13.96
CA SER A 226 -7.26 -6.82 -13.51
C SER A 226 -8.17 -7.38 -14.59
N PHE A 227 -8.27 -8.69 -14.59
CA PHE A 227 -9.15 -9.46 -15.45
C PHE A 227 -9.89 -10.48 -14.59
N ASP A 228 -11.20 -10.50 -14.64
CA ASP A 228 -11.98 -11.54 -14.01
C ASP A 228 -12.98 -12.16 -14.98
N LEU A 229 -13.08 -13.48 -14.87
CA LEU A 229 -13.96 -14.34 -15.68
C LEU A 229 -14.74 -15.21 -14.73
N SER A 230 -16.06 -15.20 -14.79
CA SER A 230 -16.90 -16.08 -13.99
C SER A 230 -18.10 -16.59 -14.78
N GLY A 231 -18.56 -17.80 -14.47
CA GLY A 231 -19.70 -18.38 -15.14
C GLY A 231 -19.91 -19.83 -14.75
N GLY A 232 -20.74 -20.52 -15.52
CA GLY A 232 -20.99 -21.93 -15.34
C GLY A 232 -22.42 -22.35 -15.55
N ASN A 233 -22.73 -23.54 -15.09
CA ASN A 233 -24.05 -24.14 -15.09
C ASN A 233 -24.33 -24.83 -13.75
N GLU A 234 -25.41 -25.53 -13.64
CA GLU A 234 -25.79 -26.26 -12.41
C GLU A 234 -24.75 -27.31 -11.97
N LYS A 235 -24.00 -27.88 -12.92
CA LYS A 235 -22.98 -28.90 -12.65
C LYS A 235 -21.61 -28.36 -12.37
N LEU A 236 -21.21 -27.27 -13.07
CA LEU A 236 -19.88 -26.69 -12.99
C LEU A 236 -19.99 -25.17 -12.94
N ARG A 237 -19.41 -24.56 -11.90
CA ARG A 237 -19.26 -23.11 -11.76
C ARG A 237 -17.78 -22.81 -11.62
N TYR A 238 -17.34 -21.75 -12.26
CA TYR A 238 -15.93 -21.37 -12.24
C TYR A 238 -15.78 -19.86 -12.10
N SER A 239 -14.70 -19.48 -11.46
CA SER A 239 -14.21 -18.11 -11.39
C SER A 239 -12.71 -18.12 -11.58
N PHE A 240 -12.22 -17.17 -12.39
CA PHE A 240 -10.81 -16.91 -12.61
C PHE A 240 -10.55 -15.42 -12.45
N VAL A 241 -9.56 -15.06 -11.66
CA VAL A 241 -9.14 -13.67 -11.46
C VAL A 241 -7.63 -13.60 -11.64
N GLY A 242 -7.21 -12.70 -12.53
CA GLY A 242 -5.82 -12.32 -12.70
C GLY A 242 -5.67 -10.83 -12.41
N ALA A 243 -4.66 -10.44 -11.65
CA ALA A 243 -4.36 -9.04 -11.39
C ALA A 243 -2.85 -8.79 -11.51
N TYR A 244 -2.53 -7.63 -12.06
CA TYR A 244 -1.18 -7.08 -12.14
C TYR A 244 -1.16 -5.72 -11.47
N TYR A 245 -0.14 -5.48 -10.68
CA TYR A 245 0.12 -4.20 -10.04
C TYR A 245 1.59 -3.84 -10.21
N ASN A 246 1.84 -2.62 -10.69
CA ASN A 246 3.15 -2.01 -10.74
C ASN A 246 3.12 -0.74 -9.89
N GLU A 247 4.07 -0.62 -9.01
CA GLU A 247 4.26 0.55 -8.16
C GLU A 247 5.69 1.05 -8.29
N ALA A 248 5.84 2.33 -8.60
CA ALA A 248 7.13 3.01 -8.61
C ALA A 248 7.26 3.90 -7.38
N GLY A 249 8.44 3.89 -6.76
CA GLY A 249 8.79 4.82 -5.67
C GLY A 249 9.12 6.21 -6.17
N ILE A 250 9.11 7.15 -5.23
CA ILE A 250 9.48 8.55 -5.47
C ILE A 250 10.99 8.79 -5.46
N THR A 251 11.82 7.76 -5.27
CA THR A 251 13.28 7.91 -5.28
C THR A 251 13.81 8.08 -6.68
N GLU A 252 14.84 8.92 -6.83
CA GLU A 252 15.57 9.07 -8.07
C GLU A 252 16.38 7.81 -8.41
N SER A 253 16.90 7.77 -9.62
CA SER A 253 17.79 6.70 -10.08
C SER A 253 18.90 7.30 -10.95
N ASP A 254 20.11 6.78 -10.78
CA ASP A 254 21.23 7.15 -11.64
C ASP A 254 21.09 6.46 -13.00
N LYS A 255 20.81 7.25 -14.02
CA LYS A 255 20.63 6.77 -15.41
C LYS A 255 21.93 6.37 -16.09
N THR A 256 23.08 6.68 -15.49
CA THR A 256 24.40 6.32 -16.02
C THR A 256 24.81 4.90 -15.65
N GLN A 257 24.14 4.31 -14.68
CA GLN A 257 24.41 2.94 -14.22
C GLN A 257 23.75 1.88 -15.10
N ASN A 258 24.35 0.69 -15.13
CA ASN A 258 23.81 -0.47 -15.84
C ASN A 258 22.67 -1.18 -15.10
N TRP A 259 22.33 -0.72 -13.91
CA TRP A 259 21.29 -1.27 -13.05
C TRP A 259 20.37 -0.16 -12.56
N ASN A 260 19.18 -0.54 -12.20
CA ASN A 260 18.15 0.39 -11.76
C ASN A 260 18.05 0.38 -10.22
N SER A 261 18.42 1.48 -9.59
CA SER A 261 18.30 1.67 -8.14
C SER A 261 16.92 2.18 -7.70
N ASN A 262 16.03 2.49 -8.65
CA ASN A 262 14.71 2.98 -8.31
C ASN A 262 13.92 1.92 -7.53
N ILE A 263 13.30 2.35 -6.43
CA ILE A 263 12.41 1.49 -5.66
C ILE A 263 11.17 1.24 -6.49
N SER A 264 10.87 -0.03 -6.74
CA SER A 264 9.68 -0.42 -7.49
C SER A 264 9.22 -1.83 -7.13
N GLU A 265 7.93 -2.08 -7.28
CA GLU A 265 7.33 -3.39 -7.11
C GLU A 265 6.49 -3.76 -8.33
N ASN A 266 6.64 -5.00 -8.78
CA ASN A 266 5.73 -5.65 -9.70
C ASN A 266 5.09 -6.83 -9.01
N ARG A 267 3.78 -6.92 -9.07
CA ARG A 267 3.04 -8.00 -8.45
C ARG A 267 2.01 -8.58 -9.40
N PHE A 268 1.96 -9.90 -9.42
CA PHE A 268 1.01 -10.69 -10.19
C PHE A 268 0.22 -11.56 -9.22
N ASN A 269 -1.08 -11.45 -9.22
CA ASN A 269 -2.00 -12.29 -8.45
C ASN A 269 -2.80 -13.17 -9.42
N LEU A 270 -3.02 -14.41 -9.00
CA LEU A 270 -3.85 -15.37 -9.73
C LEU A 270 -4.74 -16.12 -8.74
N ARG A 271 -6.02 -16.21 -9.06
CA ARG A 271 -6.98 -17.01 -8.32
C ARG A 271 -7.92 -17.73 -9.26
N THR A 272 -8.17 -19.01 -8.96
CA THR A 272 -9.15 -19.83 -9.66
C THR A 272 -9.96 -20.59 -8.64
N ASN A 273 -11.29 -20.48 -8.70
CA ASN A 273 -12.23 -21.23 -7.89
C ASN A 273 -13.16 -22.00 -8.81
N VAL A 274 -13.28 -23.31 -8.57
CA VAL A 274 -14.13 -24.22 -9.34
C VAL A 274 -14.97 -25.03 -8.37
N ASP A 275 -16.29 -24.99 -8.56
CA ASP A 275 -17.26 -25.78 -7.84
C ASP A 275 -17.95 -26.76 -8.81
N MET A 276 -17.85 -28.03 -8.55
CA MET A 276 -18.42 -29.11 -9.39
C MET A 276 -19.39 -29.98 -8.57
N ASN A 277 -20.64 -30.00 -8.98
CA ASN A 277 -21.64 -30.97 -8.47
C ASN A 277 -21.40 -32.32 -9.15
N VAL A 278 -20.62 -33.19 -8.52
CA VAL A 278 -20.31 -34.54 -9.03
C VAL A 278 -21.55 -35.41 -9.04
N THR A 279 -22.34 -35.31 -7.96
CA THR A 279 -23.67 -35.92 -7.82
C THR A 279 -24.64 -34.91 -7.22
N SER A 280 -25.91 -35.28 -7.05
CA SER A 280 -26.89 -34.42 -6.36
C SER A 280 -26.55 -34.13 -4.89
N SER A 281 -25.72 -34.97 -4.27
CA SER A 281 -25.29 -34.83 -2.85
C SER A 281 -23.79 -34.56 -2.67
N THR A 282 -23.00 -34.54 -3.75
CA THR A 282 -21.53 -34.39 -3.66
C THR A 282 -21.06 -33.17 -4.42
N LEU A 283 -20.55 -32.21 -3.69
CA LEU A 283 -19.89 -31.02 -4.23
C LEU A 283 -18.36 -31.17 -4.11
N LEU A 284 -17.65 -31.02 -5.21
CA LEU A 284 -16.20 -30.90 -5.24
C LEU A 284 -15.84 -29.42 -5.44
N THR A 285 -15.10 -28.85 -4.49
CA THR A 285 -14.64 -27.48 -4.53
C THR A 285 -13.13 -27.48 -4.68
N PHE A 286 -12.65 -26.73 -5.65
CA PHE A 286 -11.23 -26.60 -5.95
C PHE A 286 -10.84 -25.13 -5.98
N ASN A 287 -9.97 -24.70 -5.06
CA ASN A 287 -9.53 -23.32 -4.92
C ASN A 287 -8.01 -23.25 -5.06
N ILE A 288 -7.52 -22.53 -6.07
CA ILE A 288 -6.10 -22.23 -6.26
C ILE A 288 -5.93 -20.74 -6.17
N GLY A 289 -4.93 -20.29 -5.42
CA GLY A 289 -4.54 -18.88 -5.39
C GLY A 289 -3.05 -18.76 -5.12
N GLY A 290 -2.43 -17.81 -5.79
CA GLY A 290 -1.01 -17.51 -5.63
C GLY A 290 -0.68 -16.10 -6.11
N TYR A 291 0.53 -15.66 -5.75
CA TYR A 291 1.07 -14.40 -6.22
C TYR A 291 2.57 -14.51 -6.49
N LEU A 292 3.05 -13.67 -7.38
CA LEU A 292 4.46 -13.43 -7.62
C LEU A 292 4.74 -11.96 -7.35
N GLN A 293 5.72 -11.68 -6.51
CA GLN A 293 6.16 -10.33 -6.18
C GLN A 293 7.63 -10.18 -6.58
N GLN A 294 7.90 -9.14 -7.34
CA GLN A 294 9.25 -8.75 -7.74
C GLN A 294 9.48 -7.33 -7.26
N ARG A 295 10.40 -7.15 -6.33
CA ARG A 295 10.77 -5.85 -5.78
C ARG A 295 12.19 -5.50 -6.19
N ASN A 296 12.37 -4.27 -6.63
CA ASN A 296 13.65 -3.65 -6.83
C ASN A 296 13.83 -2.54 -5.80
N ALA A 297 15.02 -2.44 -5.21
CA ALA A 297 15.34 -1.41 -4.22
C ALA A 297 16.86 -1.23 -4.15
N PRO A 298 17.33 -0.05 -3.73
CA PRO A 298 18.74 0.14 -3.42
C PRO A 298 19.17 -0.78 -2.26
N LYS A 299 20.45 -0.98 -2.12
CA LYS A 299 21.04 -1.81 -1.06
C LYS A 299 20.74 -1.28 0.33
N ASP A 300 20.86 0.03 0.49
CA ASP A 300 20.54 0.71 1.74
C ASP A 300 19.03 0.95 1.83
N GLY A 301 18.47 0.82 3.02
CA GLY A 301 17.05 1.05 3.25
C GLY A 301 16.68 2.53 3.04
N ILE A 302 15.39 2.76 2.75
CA ILE A 302 14.89 4.12 2.55
C ILE A 302 15.14 5.04 3.76
N ASP A 303 15.03 4.49 4.96
CA ASP A 303 15.29 5.23 6.20
C ASP A 303 16.75 5.69 6.31
N ASP A 304 17.69 4.86 5.87
CA ASP A 304 19.13 5.20 5.85
C ASP A 304 19.44 6.27 4.80
N ILE A 305 18.81 6.18 3.62
CA ILE A 305 18.97 7.15 2.53
C ILE A 305 18.46 8.51 2.96
N PHE A 306 17.21 8.58 3.46
CA PHE A 306 16.64 9.84 3.96
C PHE A 306 17.35 10.32 5.23
N GLY A 307 17.75 9.41 6.12
CA GLY A 307 18.56 9.74 7.29
C GLY A 307 19.89 10.39 6.95
N ALA A 308 20.54 9.96 5.86
CA ALA A 308 21.73 10.60 5.32
C ALA A 308 21.39 11.98 4.74
N ALA A 309 20.29 12.11 3.97
CA ALA A 309 19.86 13.37 3.38
C ALA A 309 19.52 14.44 4.43
N PHE A 310 18.90 14.05 5.55
CA PHE A 310 18.61 14.97 6.65
C PHE A 310 19.86 15.46 7.42
N LYS A 311 20.95 14.70 7.39
CA LYS A 311 22.21 15.04 8.05
C LYS A 311 23.18 15.78 7.12
N ALA A 312 22.99 15.63 5.82
CA ALA A 312 23.86 16.24 4.82
C ALA A 312 23.65 17.75 4.77
N THR A 313 24.74 18.50 4.81
CA THR A 313 24.70 19.96 4.63
C THR A 313 24.72 20.30 3.14
N PRO A 314 24.11 21.42 2.71
CA PRO A 314 24.02 21.75 1.29
C PRO A 314 25.38 22.00 0.63
N TYR A 315 26.39 22.37 1.41
CA TYR A 315 27.75 22.67 0.94
C TYR A 315 28.74 21.52 1.10
N MET A 316 28.28 20.35 1.51
CA MET A 316 29.15 19.22 1.92
C MET A 316 30.03 18.69 0.79
N VAL A 317 29.40 18.31 -0.32
CA VAL A 317 30.02 17.79 -1.55
C VAL A 317 29.09 18.03 -2.73
N PRO A 318 29.60 18.05 -3.98
CA PRO A 318 28.73 18.04 -5.15
C PRO A 318 27.96 16.72 -5.25
N LEU A 319 26.89 16.69 -6.04
CA LEU A 319 26.10 15.47 -6.25
C LEU A 319 26.96 14.37 -6.92
N ILE A 320 27.60 14.73 -8.03
CA ILE A 320 28.51 13.91 -8.82
C ILE A 320 29.60 14.85 -9.33
N TYR A 321 30.86 14.43 -9.36
CA TYR A 321 31.94 15.18 -10.00
C TYR A 321 31.80 15.17 -11.53
N GLU A 322 32.39 16.18 -12.24
CA GLU A 322 32.35 16.25 -13.70
C GLU A 322 32.92 14.98 -14.38
N ASN A 323 33.85 14.29 -13.74
CA ASN A 323 34.41 13.03 -14.21
C ASN A 323 33.50 11.81 -13.93
N GLY A 324 32.30 12.01 -13.40
CA GLY A 324 31.35 10.95 -13.05
C GLY A 324 31.63 10.22 -11.74
N ALA A 325 32.65 10.60 -10.99
CA ALA A 325 32.96 9.98 -9.70
C ALA A 325 31.99 10.45 -8.62
N LEU A 326 31.59 9.52 -7.73
CA LEU A 326 30.78 9.85 -6.57
C LEU A 326 31.64 10.46 -5.46
N PRO A 327 31.30 11.63 -4.94
CA PRO A 327 32.04 12.26 -3.85
C PRO A 327 31.90 11.45 -2.56
N LYS A 328 33.00 11.36 -1.80
CA LYS A 328 33.00 10.79 -0.46
C LYS A 328 33.23 11.93 0.55
N PRO A 329 32.21 12.33 1.30
CA PRO A 329 32.36 13.35 2.31
C PRO A 329 33.25 12.89 3.48
N ARG A 330 33.83 13.83 4.21
CA ARG A 330 34.65 13.54 5.41
C ARG A 330 33.79 13.13 6.59
N GLU A 331 32.68 13.80 6.73
CA GLU A 331 31.67 13.61 7.76
C GLU A 331 30.34 13.33 7.08
N ASN A 332 29.49 12.52 7.71
CA ASN A 332 28.22 12.06 7.17
C ASN A 332 28.40 11.11 5.96
N GLU A 333 27.30 10.69 5.43
CA GLU A 333 27.24 9.79 4.27
C GLU A 333 26.65 10.53 3.08
N ASN A 334 27.07 10.18 1.88
CA ASN A 334 26.53 10.77 0.66
C ASN A 334 25.17 10.14 0.35
N PRO A 335 24.05 10.90 0.43
CA PRO A 335 22.70 10.36 0.18
C PRO A 335 22.52 9.81 -1.22
N TRP A 336 23.10 10.47 -2.22
CA TRP A 336 23.05 10.03 -3.61
C TRP A 336 23.79 8.73 -3.81
N ALA A 337 24.96 8.57 -3.22
CA ALA A 337 25.73 7.34 -3.29
C ALA A 337 24.98 6.17 -2.61
N LYS A 338 24.31 6.41 -1.47
CA LYS A 338 23.47 5.41 -0.82
C LYS A 338 22.26 5.00 -1.69
N LEU A 339 21.69 5.93 -2.41
CA LEU A 339 20.57 5.66 -3.29
C LEU A 339 21.00 4.88 -4.54
N THR A 340 22.17 5.18 -5.07
CA THR A 340 22.59 4.71 -6.40
C THR A 340 23.61 3.55 -6.37
N GLN A 341 24.09 3.11 -5.22
CA GLN A 341 24.95 1.94 -5.01
C GLN A 341 24.17 0.78 -4.38
#